data_f8f9cc292b21c598603dc7cc00333b71
#
_entry.id   f8f9cc292b21c598603dc7cc00333b71
#
_cell.length_a   1.000
_cell.length_b   1.000
_cell.length_c   1.000
_cell.angle_alpha   90.00
_cell.angle_beta   90.00
_cell.angle_gamma   90.00
#
_symmetry.space_group_name_H-M   'P 1'
#
loop_
_entity.id
_entity.type
_entity.pdbx_description
1 polymer ?
#
loop_
_entity_poly.entity_id
_entity_poly.type
_entity_poly.pdbx_seq_one_letter_code
_entity_poly.pdbx_strand_id
1 'polypeptide(L)'
;MASSAATTATFCATLVDEWVLCGVRHAVVSPGSRSTPMVLEISNRSEIEMHIFHDERSASFAALGIAKASGVPAILLCTSGTAAVEFHPAVVEASHAEVPMLVCTADRPPELQGVGAPQTINQHGLYGDAVRKFFNADVADDLQRDSWRALAHEMFSAALGAGDSQSSGPVHLNLQFREPLVGVATELPQINEHRPEMIMKSFAEISSRQQRKLLYLLGSKRGLIIAGPETYLLSSVLQLAEQLGWPIFADPRSVARVKNKFVIAAFDSILRNSLFAQNHQPEVILRLGTPPASKVTNTWLASSVATQVVLTTTQKLVDPERRTEMHLVGEIDGLCADVAASHGVNSDSEWITEWSRAEEAAQMAINEALTNEPTLTEPAIARALCSMLPESSHLVVSSSMPIRDVEWFGAPRTGLTVHANRGVNGIDGVVSTAVGVALATKEPTSLLIGDLALLHDTNGLINLAGRKIDLRIVVIDNGGGGIFSFLPQASDLDQDKFEKIFGTPHKVDISMLAKAHQIPAETISNLDAFAEAVNQHGPFLIRVSTDRSENVRVHERINQMVSAALQRS
;
A
#
# COMPACT_ATOMS: atom_id res chain seq x y z
N MET A 1 -33.35 7.42 34.75
CA MET A 1 -32.74 7.76 33.45
C MET A 1 -31.25 7.98 33.73
N ALA A 2 -30.40 7.39 32.90
CA ALA A 2 -28.97 7.66 32.94
C ALA A 2 -28.71 9.17 32.70
N SER A 3 -27.61 9.74 33.22
CA SER A 3 -27.24 11.10 32.85
C SER A 3 -26.84 11.12 31.36
N SER A 4 -26.98 12.25 30.67
CA SER A 4 -26.59 12.36 29.25
C SER A 4 -25.13 11.96 28.99
N ALA A 5 -24.24 12.17 29.94
CA ALA A 5 -22.85 11.73 29.89
C ALA A 5 -22.71 10.20 29.97
N ALA A 6 -23.52 9.52 30.81
CA ALA A 6 -23.51 8.06 30.91
C ALA A 6 -24.08 7.41 29.63
N THR A 7 -25.13 7.99 29.04
CA THR A 7 -25.68 7.55 27.76
C THR A 7 -24.63 7.65 26.64
N THR A 8 -23.93 8.81 26.55
CA THR A 8 -22.84 9.01 25.56
C THR A 8 -21.69 8.03 25.78
N ALA A 9 -21.23 7.82 27.02
CA ALA A 9 -20.19 6.84 27.33
C ALA A 9 -20.63 5.41 26.95
N THR A 10 -21.88 5.02 27.26
CA THR A 10 -22.43 3.71 26.91
C THR A 10 -22.53 3.50 25.40
N PHE A 11 -22.91 4.54 24.66
CA PHE A 11 -22.90 4.52 23.19
C PHE A 11 -21.49 4.25 22.64
N CYS A 12 -20.49 5.05 23.08
CA CYS A 12 -19.10 4.87 22.65
C CYS A 12 -18.56 3.48 23.03
N ALA A 13 -18.81 3.03 24.27
CA ALA A 13 -18.42 1.71 24.72
C ALA A 13 -19.03 0.60 23.88
N THR A 14 -20.30 0.77 23.47
CA THR A 14 -21.01 -0.21 22.62
C THR A 14 -20.38 -0.31 21.22
N LEU A 15 -20.04 0.85 20.59
CA LEU A 15 -19.36 0.85 19.30
C LEU A 15 -18.02 0.13 19.38
N VAL A 16 -17.20 0.48 20.38
CA VAL A 16 -15.87 -0.11 20.57
C VAL A 16 -15.97 -1.60 20.87
N ASP A 17 -16.89 -2.02 21.73
CA ASP A 17 -17.14 -3.44 22.04
C ASP A 17 -17.48 -4.23 20.81
N GLU A 18 -18.39 -3.73 19.97
CA GLU A 18 -18.80 -4.39 18.73
C GLU A 18 -17.62 -4.50 17.74
N TRP A 19 -16.79 -3.46 17.59
CA TRP A 19 -15.62 -3.50 16.73
C TRP A 19 -14.56 -4.48 17.24
N VAL A 20 -14.36 -4.60 18.56
CA VAL A 20 -13.49 -5.64 19.16
C VAL A 20 -14.01 -7.03 18.82
N LEU A 21 -15.32 -7.27 18.91
CA LEU A 21 -15.95 -8.52 18.50
C LEU A 21 -15.80 -8.79 16.99
N CYS A 22 -15.73 -7.74 16.17
CA CYS A 22 -15.45 -7.85 14.73
C CYS A 22 -13.96 -8.09 14.41
N GLY A 23 -13.06 -8.02 15.38
CA GLY A 23 -11.64 -8.29 15.20
C GLY A 23 -10.73 -7.05 15.17
N VAL A 24 -11.26 -5.84 15.40
CA VAL A 24 -10.43 -4.63 15.52
C VAL A 24 -9.50 -4.75 16.73
N ARG A 25 -8.22 -4.42 16.55
CA ARG A 25 -7.17 -4.51 17.58
C ARG A 25 -6.37 -3.23 17.75
N HIS A 26 -6.52 -2.27 16.86
CA HIS A 26 -5.74 -1.03 16.88
C HIS A 26 -6.66 0.19 16.79
N ALA A 27 -6.30 1.23 17.53
CA ALA A 27 -6.87 2.55 17.40
C ALA A 27 -5.76 3.60 17.27
N VAL A 28 -5.90 4.50 16.31
CA VAL A 28 -5.01 5.64 16.11
C VAL A 28 -5.77 6.91 16.44
N VAL A 29 -5.27 7.67 17.41
CA VAL A 29 -5.99 8.78 18.02
C VAL A 29 -5.14 10.04 18.00
N SER A 30 -5.73 11.15 17.54
CA SER A 30 -5.17 12.48 17.73
C SER A 30 -5.87 13.19 18.90
N PRO A 31 -5.12 13.82 19.83
CA PRO A 31 -5.69 14.42 21.03
C PRO A 31 -6.64 15.58 20.74
N GLY A 32 -7.77 15.62 21.43
CA GLY A 32 -8.71 16.73 21.35
C GLY A 32 -9.87 16.58 22.32
N SER A 33 -10.43 17.71 22.77
CA SER A 33 -11.45 17.71 23.82
C SER A 33 -12.77 17.05 23.36
N ARG A 34 -13.24 17.33 22.14
CA ARG A 34 -14.56 16.83 21.71
C ARG A 34 -14.59 15.31 21.52
N SER A 35 -13.45 14.68 21.23
CA SER A 35 -13.32 13.22 21.10
C SER A 35 -13.24 12.47 22.45
N THR A 36 -13.23 13.18 23.58
CA THR A 36 -13.07 12.60 24.93
C THR A 36 -13.97 11.37 25.19
N PRO A 37 -15.29 11.37 24.89
CA PRO A 37 -16.13 10.19 25.18
C PRO A 37 -15.60 8.93 24.51
N MET A 38 -15.22 9.03 23.24
CA MET A 38 -14.75 7.89 22.46
C MET A 38 -13.34 7.44 22.86
N VAL A 39 -12.43 8.39 23.11
CA VAL A 39 -11.05 8.07 23.56
C VAL A 39 -11.04 7.32 24.88
N LEU A 40 -11.88 7.72 25.84
CA LEU A 40 -11.97 7.05 27.13
C LEU A 40 -12.42 5.60 26.98
N GLU A 41 -13.43 5.35 26.17
CA GLU A 41 -13.92 3.98 25.97
C GLU A 41 -12.96 3.10 25.16
N ILE A 42 -12.23 3.66 24.20
CA ILE A 42 -11.11 2.96 23.53
C ILE A 42 -10.04 2.60 24.58
N SER A 43 -9.66 3.54 25.46
CA SER A 43 -8.62 3.31 26.46
C SER A 43 -9.00 2.30 27.54
N ASN A 44 -10.28 2.06 27.76
CA ASN A 44 -10.82 1.08 28.70
C ASN A 44 -10.77 -0.38 28.17
N ARG A 45 -10.44 -0.56 26.88
CA ARG A 45 -10.42 -1.89 26.24
C ARG A 45 -9.00 -2.44 26.12
N SER A 46 -8.67 -3.45 26.90
CA SER A 46 -7.35 -4.10 26.88
C SER A 46 -7.03 -4.82 25.56
N GLU A 47 -8.06 -5.14 24.76
CA GLU A 47 -7.95 -5.80 23.47
C GLU A 47 -7.49 -4.84 22.35
N ILE A 48 -7.56 -3.51 22.59
CA ILE A 48 -7.17 -2.48 21.63
C ILE A 48 -5.84 -1.85 22.04
N GLU A 49 -4.86 -1.93 21.15
CA GLU A 49 -3.63 -1.16 21.26
C GLU A 49 -3.86 0.25 20.72
N MET A 50 -3.87 1.24 21.63
CA MET A 50 -4.11 2.64 21.29
C MET A 50 -2.81 3.38 20.98
N HIS A 51 -2.75 4.02 19.83
CA HIS A 51 -1.59 4.77 19.35
C HIS A 51 -1.91 6.26 19.25
N ILE A 52 -1.18 7.09 20.00
CA ILE A 52 -1.36 8.55 19.97
C ILE A 52 -0.43 9.16 18.92
N PHE A 53 -1.01 10.01 18.07
CA PHE A 53 -0.32 10.84 17.09
C PHE A 53 -0.72 12.30 17.26
N HIS A 54 0.24 13.22 17.20
CA HIS A 54 0.00 14.65 17.38
C HIS A 54 -0.54 15.33 16.12
N ASP A 55 -0.19 14.80 14.95
CA ASP A 55 -0.60 15.28 13.65
C ASP A 55 -1.64 14.32 13.07
N GLU A 56 -2.81 14.83 12.74
CA GLU A 56 -3.93 14.04 12.23
C GLU A 56 -3.63 13.41 10.87
N ARG A 57 -2.91 14.09 10.00
CA ARG A 57 -2.48 13.51 8.73
C ARG A 57 -1.58 12.31 8.97
N SER A 58 -0.58 12.41 9.83
CA SER A 58 0.28 11.29 10.21
C SER A 58 -0.52 10.16 10.87
N ALA A 59 -1.49 10.49 11.75
CA ALA A 59 -2.40 9.52 12.35
C ALA A 59 -3.16 8.71 11.30
N SER A 60 -3.71 9.40 10.30
CA SER A 60 -4.51 8.75 9.26
C SER A 60 -3.69 7.81 8.36
N PHE A 61 -2.45 8.17 8.01
CA PHE A 61 -1.54 7.30 7.28
C PHE A 61 -1.00 6.14 8.14
N ALA A 62 -0.87 6.31 9.46
CA ALA A 62 -0.54 5.21 10.35
C ALA A 62 -1.70 4.19 10.41
N ALA A 63 -2.96 4.66 10.50
CA ALA A 63 -4.13 3.79 10.42
C ALA A 63 -4.22 3.06 9.06
N LEU A 64 -3.90 3.74 7.96
CA LEU A 64 -3.75 3.13 6.63
C LEU A 64 -2.71 2.00 6.64
N GLY A 65 -1.52 2.26 7.22
CA GLY A 65 -0.44 1.26 7.32
C GLY A 65 -0.83 0.03 8.13
N ILE A 66 -1.52 0.22 9.26
CA ILE A 66 -2.06 -0.87 10.07
C ILE A 66 -3.00 -1.75 9.24
N ALA A 67 -3.96 -1.12 8.56
CA ALA A 67 -4.94 -1.86 7.77
C ALA A 67 -4.34 -2.54 6.53
N LYS A 68 -3.33 -1.92 5.88
CA LYS A 68 -2.59 -2.54 4.76
C LYS A 68 -1.87 -3.83 5.18
N ALA A 69 -1.34 -3.86 6.39
CA ALA A 69 -0.57 -5.00 6.89
C ALA A 69 -1.45 -6.10 7.48
N SER A 70 -2.55 -5.72 8.15
CA SER A 70 -3.40 -6.67 8.87
C SER A 70 -4.64 -7.13 8.09
N GLY A 71 -5.08 -6.37 7.08
CA GLY A 71 -6.38 -6.56 6.42
C GLY A 71 -7.59 -6.14 7.27
N VAL A 72 -7.36 -5.69 8.51
CA VAL A 72 -8.41 -5.28 9.45
C VAL A 72 -8.35 -3.76 9.66
N PRO A 73 -9.49 -3.03 9.61
CA PRO A 73 -9.47 -1.59 9.82
C PRO A 73 -9.04 -1.22 11.24
N ALA A 74 -8.23 -0.17 11.39
CA ALA A 74 -8.03 0.49 12.67
C ALA A 74 -9.11 1.54 12.91
N ILE A 75 -9.44 1.80 14.18
CA ILE A 75 -10.24 2.98 14.56
C ILE A 75 -9.33 4.19 14.39
N LEU A 76 -9.70 5.13 13.53
CA LEU A 76 -9.02 6.41 13.37
C LEU A 76 -9.90 7.51 13.98
N LEU A 77 -9.40 8.22 14.99
CA LEU A 77 -10.20 9.18 15.76
C LEU A 77 -9.52 10.52 15.90
N CYS A 78 -10.25 11.60 15.62
CA CYS A 78 -9.85 12.98 15.94
C CYS A 78 -11.00 13.78 16.55
N THR A 79 -10.64 14.98 16.99
CA THR A 79 -11.60 16.02 17.39
C THR A 79 -12.27 16.68 16.17
N SER A 80 -13.07 17.71 16.36
CA SER A 80 -13.78 18.44 15.30
C SER A 80 -12.93 19.52 14.64
N GLY A 81 -13.41 20.06 13.54
CA GLY A 81 -12.79 21.16 12.82
C GLY A 81 -11.74 20.71 11.81
N THR A 82 -10.63 21.43 11.68
CA THR A 82 -9.57 21.10 10.71
C THR A 82 -8.91 19.76 10.96
N ALA A 83 -8.91 19.25 12.19
CA ALA A 83 -8.46 17.90 12.52
C ALA A 83 -9.12 16.83 11.63
N ALA A 84 -10.43 16.92 11.44
CA ALA A 84 -11.16 16.02 10.55
C ALA A 84 -10.73 16.17 9.08
N VAL A 85 -10.40 17.40 8.64
CA VAL A 85 -9.97 17.68 7.26
C VAL A 85 -8.60 17.05 6.97
N GLU A 86 -7.70 17.02 7.95
CA GLU A 86 -6.35 16.47 7.80
C GLU A 86 -6.33 14.95 7.55
N PHE A 87 -7.40 14.22 7.80
CA PHE A 87 -7.52 12.81 7.45
C PHE A 87 -7.70 12.57 5.93
N HIS A 88 -8.14 13.59 5.19
CA HIS A 88 -8.55 13.44 3.80
C HIS A 88 -7.50 12.79 2.89
N PRO A 89 -6.21 13.16 2.91
CA PRO A 89 -5.20 12.53 2.04
C PRO A 89 -5.13 11.01 2.20
N ALA A 90 -5.11 10.51 3.42
CA ALA A 90 -5.07 9.07 3.68
C ALA A 90 -6.39 8.38 3.34
N VAL A 91 -7.53 9.04 3.54
CA VAL A 91 -8.86 8.53 3.15
C VAL A 91 -8.94 8.35 1.64
N VAL A 92 -8.41 9.29 0.85
CA VAL A 92 -8.35 9.16 -0.62
C VAL A 92 -7.41 8.02 -1.04
N GLU A 93 -6.21 7.93 -0.46
CA GLU A 93 -5.29 6.80 -0.74
C GLU A 93 -5.96 5.47 -0.37
N ALA A 94 -6.58 5.35 0.82
CA ALA A 94 -7.28 4.15 1.27
C ALA A 94 -8.42 3.75 0.33
N SER A 95 -9.20 4.73 -0.13
CA SER A 95 -10.29 4.51 -1.08
C SER A 95 -9.81 3.90 -2.39
N HIS A 96 -8.74 4.49 -2.94
CA HIS A 96 -8.15 4.02 -4.20
C HIS A 96 -7.35 2.73 -4.07
N ALA A 97 -6.75 2.48 -2.90
CA ALA A 97 -6.02 1.25 -2.60
C ALA A 97 -6.92 0.12 -2.05
N GLU A 98 -8.23 0.38 -1.90
CA GLU A 98 -9.21 -0.57 -1.33
C GLU A 98 -8.83 -1.08 0.07
N VAL A 99 -8.25 -0.18 0.89
CA VAL A 99 -7.83 -0.47 2.27
C VAL A 99 -8.93 -0.06 3.25
N PRO A 100 -9.40 -0.97 4.12
CA PRO A 100 -10.48 -0.66 5.05
C PRO A 100 -10.02 0.28 6.16
N MET A 101 -10.82 1.30 6.50
CA MET A 101 -10.57 2.22 7.63
C MET A 101 -11.89 2.61 8.31
N LEU A 102 -11.90 2.67 9.65
CA LEU A 102 -12.99 3.23 10.45
C LEU A 102 -12.65 4.67 10.82
N VAL A 103 -13.07 5.63 9.99
CA VAL A 103 -12.78 7.06 10.18
C VAL A 103 -13.84 7.66 11.09
N CYS A 104 -13.48 7.98 12.33
CA CYS A 104 -14.36 8.56 13.34
C CYS A 104 -13.96 10.01 13.59
N THR A 105 -14.87 10.94 13.35
CA THR A 105 -14.67 12.37 13.62
C THR A 105 -15.64 12.84 14.70
N ALA A 106 -15.12 13.37 15.80
CA ALA A 106 -15.98 13.99 16.79
C ALA A 106 -16.51 15.33 16.27
N ASP A 107 -17.76 15.64 16.59
CA ASP A 107 -18.41 16.88 16.14
C ASP A 107 -19.19 17.56 17.27
N ARG A 108 -19.54 18.80 17.05
CA ARG A 108 -20.44 19.58 17.91
C ARG A 108 -21.87 19.06 17.76
N PRO A 109 -22.70 19.16 18.84
CA PRO A 109 -24.12 18.83 18.76
C PRO A 109 -24.85 19.83 17.85
N PRO A 110 -26.07 19.50 17.35
CA PRO A 110 -26.77 20.29 16.34
C PRO A 110 -26.97 21.75 16.72
N GLU A 111 -27.21 22.06 17.99
CA GLU A 111 -27.41 23.43 18.50
C GLU A 111 -26.17 24.33 18.41
N LEU A 112 -24.99 23.77 18.20
CA LEU A 112 -23.73 24.50 18.04
C LEU A 112 -23.24 24.51 16.57
N GLN A 113 -23.96 23.88 15.65
CA GLN A 113 -23.62 23.88 14.22
C GLN A 113 -24.21 25.08 13.51
N GLY A 114 -23.46 25.70 12.59
CA GLY A 114 -23.92 26.84 11.78
C GLY A 114 -24.09 28.18 12.52
N VAL A 115 -23.70 28.25 13.81
CA VAL A 115 -23.88 29.43 14.67
C VAL A 115 -22.55 30.13 15.04
N GLY A 116 -21.44 29.75 14.39
CA GLY A 116 -20.13 30.33 14.66
C GLY A 116 -19.46 29.79 15.94
N ALA A 117 -19.86 28.63 16.43
CA ALA A 117 -19.20 28.00 17.57
C ALA A 117 -17.72 27.68 17.26
N PRO A 118 -16.79 27.87 18.21
CA PRO A 118 -15.38 27.63 17.98
C PRO A 118 -15.08 26.20 17.54
N GLN A 119 -14.11 26.02 16.62
CA GLN A 119 -13.63 24.73 16.13
C GLN A 119 -14.80 23.86 15.56
N THR A 120 -15.72 24.49 14.84
CA THR A 120 -16.90 23.87 14.24
C THR A 120 -16.92 24.16 12.75
N ILE A 121 -17.01 23.14 11.94
CA ILE A 121 -17.18 23.17 10.48
C ILE A 121 -18.34 22.26 10.09
N ASN A 122 -18.78 22.29 8.84
CA ASN A 122 -19.69 21.28 8.35
C ASN A 122 -18.89 19.99 8.04
N GLN A 123 -19.05 18.96 8.89
CA GLN A 123 -18.41 17.65 8.73
C GLN A 123 -19.29 16.64 7.99
N HIS A 124 -20.53 17.02 7.65
CA HIS A 124 -21.44 16.16 6.92
C HIS A 124 -20.93 15.88 5.51
N GLY A 125 -20.65 14.61 5.21
CA GLY A 125 -20.13 14.20 3.92
C GLY A 125 -18.74 14.75 3.59
N LEU A 126 -17.91 15.06 4.59
CA LEU A 126 -16.61 15.73 4.46
C LEU A 126 -15.67 15.07 3.43
N TYR A 127 -15.72 13.74 3.31
CA TYR A 127 -14.83 12.99 2.42
C TYR A 127 -15.49 12.61 1.08
N GLY A 128 -16.73 13.04 0.83
CA GLY A 128 -17.46 12.80 -0.42
C GLY A 128 -17.43 11.33 -0.84
N ASP A 129 -17.11 11.09 -2.10
CA ASP A 129 -17.08 9.75 -2.70
C ASP A 129 -15.82 8.93 -2.32
N ALA A 130 -14.91 9.51 -1.53
CA ALA A 130 -13.73 8.77 -1.07
C ALA A 130 -14.07 7.72 0.01
N VAL A 131 -15.25 7.77 0.63
CA VAL A 131 -15.69 6.78 1.61
C VAL A 131 -16.75 5.84 1.03
N ARG A 132 -16.74 4.57 1.46
CA ARG A 132 -17.73 3.57 1.04
C ARG A 132 -19.11 3.88 1.58
N LYS A 133 -19.17 4.42 2.80
CA LYS A 133 -20.40 4.84 3.46
C LYS A 133 -20.12 5.97 4.45
N PHE A 134 -21.07 6.87 4.56
CA PHE A 134 -21.07 7.95 5.55
C PHE A 134 -22.22 7.73 6.54
N PHE A 135 -21.90 7.84 7.81
CA PHE A 135 -22.84 7.81 8.92
C PHE A 135 -22.74 9.09 9.74
N ASN A 136 -23.84 9.76 9.94
CA ASN A 136 -23.93 10.90 10.85
C ASN A 136 -24.70 10.46 12.07
N ALA A 137 -23.99 10.10 13.14
CA ALA A 137 -24.65 9.70 14.39
C ALA A 137 -25.16 10.94 15.12
N ASP A 138 -26.44 10.94 15.44
CA ASP A 138 -27.03 11.94 16.31
C ASP A 138 -26.44 11.88 17.71
N VAL A 139 -26.70 12.92 18.54
CA VAL A 139 -26.36 12.88 19.95
C VAL A 139 -27.01 11.65 20.60
N ALA A 140 -26.22 10.86 21.29
CA ALA A 140 -26.69 9.57 21.84
C ALA A 140 -27.94 9.71 22.70
N ASP A 141 -28.94 8.89 22.42
CA ASP A 141 -30.22 8.81 23.14
C ASP A 141 -30.49 7.34 23.50
N ASP A 142 -30.84 7.09 24.76
CA ASP A 142 -31.18 5.74 25.25
C ASP A 142 -32.32 5.08 24.47
N LEU A 143 -33.20 5.85 23.82
CA LEU A 143 -34.24 5.31 22.94
C LEU A 143 -33.70 4.60 21.69
N GLN A 144 -32.45 4.90 21.31
CA GLN A 144 -31.78 4.29 20.14
C GLN A 144 -30.81 3.17 20.54
N ARG A 145 -30.74 2.84 21.82
CA ARG A 145 -29.71 1.96 22.42
C ARG A 145 -29.60 0.61 21.70
N ASP A 146 -30.72 0.02 21.31
CA ASP A 146 -30.76 -1.29 20.63
C ASP A 146 -30.18 -1.27 19.22
N SER A 147 -30.06 -0.09 18.60
CA SER A 147 -29.50 0.07 17.26
C SER A 147 -27.97 0.29 17.22
N TRP A 148 -27.32 0.60 18.35
CA TRP A 148 -25.91 1.01 18.38
C TRP A 148 -24.95 -0.09 17.93
N ARG A 149 -25.21 -1.36 18.33
CA ARG A 149 -24.42 -2.49 17.84
C ARG A 149 -24.57 -2.70 16.34
N ALA A 150 -25.79 -2.56 15.82
CA ALA A 150 -26.06 -2.68 14.41
C ALA A 150 -25.31 -1.62 13.59
N LEU A 151 -25.28 -0.36 14.07
CA LEU A 151 -24.52 0.72 13.46
C LEU A 151 -23.01 0.37 13.38
N ALA A 152 -22.42 -0.07 14.49
CA ALA A 152 -21.00 -0.41 14.54
C ALA A 152 -20.65 -1.58 13.61
N HIS A 153 -21.50 -2.62 13.59
CA HIS A 153 -21.35 -3.78 12.72
C HIS A 153 -21.48 -3.41 11.24
N GLU A 154 -22.46 -2.57 10.90
CA GLU A 154 -22.68 -2.08 9.53
C GLU A 154 -21.49 -1.28 9.01
N MET A 155 -20.90 -0.40 9.85
CA MET A 155 -19.68 0.32 9.51
C MET A 155 -18.51 -0.60 9.21
N PHE A 156 -18.28 -1.57 10.09
CA PHE A 156 -17.19 -2.53 9.91
C PHE A 156 -17.39 -3.35 8.64
N SER A 157 -18.59 -3.86 8.42
CA SER A 157 -18.95 -4.63 7.22
C SER A 157 -18.77 -3.80 5.94
N ALA A 158 -19.23 -2.55 5.94
CA ALA A 158 -19.06 -1.64 4.80
C ALA A 158 -17.58 -1.34 4.53
N ALA A 159 -16.74 -1.19 5.57
CA ALA A 159 -15.31 -1.00 5.41
C ALA A 159 -14.62 -2.20 4.74
N LEU A 160 -15.07 -3.41 5.02
CA LEU A 160 -14.57 -4.64 4.39
C LEU A 160 -15.17 -4.91 3.00
N GLY A 161 -16.10 -4.09 2.53
CA GLY A 161 -16.76 -4.26 1.23
C GLY A 161 -17.87 -5.30 1.24
N ALA A 162 -18.47 -5.59 2.40
CA ALA A 162 -19.65 -6.43 2.52
C ALA A 162 -20.93 -5.63 2.22
N GLY A 163 -22.00 -6.33 1.81
CA GLY A 163 -23.28 -5.71 1.46
C GLY A 163 -23.27 -5.05 0.08
N ASP A 164 -23.84 -3.86 -0.04
CA ASP A 164 -23.92 -3.10 -1.30
C ASP A 164 -22.58 -2.56 -1.78
N SER A 165 -21.55 -2.55 -0.92
CA SER A 165 -20.20 -2.12 -1.25
C SER A 165 -19.43 -3.25 -1.93
N GLN A 166 -18.97 -3.01 -3.14
CA GLN A 166 -18.26 -4.02 -3.96
C GLN A 166 -16.77 -4.10 -3.68
N SER A 167 -16.19 -3.14 -2.93
CA SER A 167 -14.76 -3.12 -2.57
C SER A 167 -14.56 -2.61 -1.16
N SER A 168 -13.54 -3.13 -0.46
CA SER A 168 -13.10 -2.58 0.82
C SER A 168 -12.66 -1.12 0.69
N GLY A 169 -12.67 -0.38 1.79
CA GLY A 169 -12.26 1.01 1.80
C GLY A 169 -12.64 1.73 3.08
N PRO A 170 -12.37 3.03 3.18
CA PRO A 170 -12.71 3.82 4.35
C PRO A 170 -14.24 4.02 4.47
N VAL A 171 -14.71 4.05 5.70
CA VAL A 171 -16.06 4.50 6.07
C VAL A 171 -15.94 5.66 7.04
N HIS A 172 -16.89 6.59 7.02
CA HIS A 172 -16.86 7.77 7.87
C HIS A 172 -18.03 7.77 8.87
N LEU A 173 -17.72 7.85 10.17
CA LEU A 173 -18.67 8.08 11.25
C LEU A 173 -18.44 9.45 11.87
N ASN A 174 -19.37 10.37 11.67
CA ASN A 174 -19.39 11.65 12.34
C ASN A 174 -20.16 11.54 13.66
N LEU A 175 -19.50 11.81 14.79
CA LEU A 175 -19.99 11.58 16.15
C LEU A 175 -20.30 12.91 16.83
N GLN A 176 -21.58 13.22 17.01
CA GLN A 176 -22.02 14.44 17.68
C GLN A 176 -22.04 14.26 19.19
N PHE A 177 -21.15 14.96 19.88
CA PHE A 177 -21.03 14.89 21.34
C PHE A 177 -21.47 16.19 22.02
N ARG A 178 -22.43 16.05 22.96
CA ARG A 178 -22.90 17.13 23.83
C ARG A 178 -22.25 17.03 25.20
N GLU A 179 -21.95 18.17 25.80
CA GLU A 179 -21.43 18.22 27.18
C GLU A 179 -22.50 17.78 28.22
N PRO A 180 -22.07 17.12 29.30
CA PRO A 180 -20.68 16.84 29.71
C PRO A 180 -20.08 15.66 28.92
N LEU A 181 -18.76 15.78 28.59
CA LEU A 181 -18.03 14.81 27.76
C LEU A 181 -17.46 13.63 28.55
N VAL A 182 -17.32 13.77 29.86
CA VAL A 182 -16.82 12.69 30.72
C VAL A 182 -18.01 12.02 31.39
N GLY A 183 -18.15 10.72 31.15
CA GLY A 183 -19.19 9.87 31.73
C GLY A 183 -18.64 8.48 32.01
N VAL A 184 -19.44 7.68 32.69
CA VAL A 184 -19.15 6.25 32.93
C VAL A 184 -20.20 5.43 32.21
N ALA A 185 -19.74 4.51 31.38
CA ALA A 185 -20.64 3.60 30.67
C ALA A 185 -21.44 2.74 31.65
N THR A 186 -22.71 2.52 31.33
CA THR A 186 -23.58 1.60 32.03
C THR A 186 -23.54 0.21 31.36
N GLU A 187 -24.45 -0.70 31.73
CA GLU A 187 -24.60 -1.99 31.06
C GLU A 187 -24.76 -1.79 29.54
N LEU A 188 -24.00 -2.52 28.74
CA LEU A 188 -24.08 -2.43 27.29
C LEU A 188 -25.32 -3.15 26.74
N PRO A 189 -25.85 -2.76 25.57
CA PRO A 189 -26.87 -3.54 24.87
C PRO A 189 -26.44 -4.99 24.69
N GLN A 190 -27.39 -5.90 24.80
CA GLN A 190 -27.10 -7.33 24.60
C GLN A 190 -26.56 -7.58 23.17
N ILE A 191 -25.65 -8.54 23.07
CA ILE A 191 -25.20 -9.03 21.76
C ILE A 191 -26.36 -9.79 21.14
N ASN A 192 -26.77 -9.38 19.94
CA ASN A 192 -27.84 -10.08 19.23
C ASN A 192 -27.36 -11.49 18.86
N GLU A 193 -28.08 -12.53 19.29
CA GLU A 193 -27.81 -13.92 18.96
C GLU A 193 -27.86 -14.18 17.43
N HIS A 194 -28.63 -13.37 16.70
CA HIS A 194 -28.71 -13.38 15.25
C HIS A 194 -27.79 -12.30 14.65
N ARG A 195 -26.57 -12.16 15.19
CA ARG A 195 -25.56 -11.33 14.58
C ARG A 195 -25.39 -11.78 13.13
N PRO A 196 -25.56 -10.89 12.12
CA PRO A 196 -25.30 -11.27 10.75
C PRO A 196 -23.88 -11.86 10.71
N GLU A 197 -23.73 -13.09 10.21
CA GLU A 197 -22.39 -13.59 9.89
C GLU A 197 -21.73 -12.53 9.01
N MET A 198 -20.44 -12.25 9.27
CA MET A 198 -19.68 -11.42 8.34
C MET A 198 -19.85 -12.04 6.97
N ILE A 199 -20.57 -11.35 6.09
CA ILE A 199 -20.75 -11.82 4.73
C ILE A 199 -19.34 -11.79 4.13
N MET A 200 -18.69 -12.95 4.11
CA MET A 200 -17.49 -13.17 3.32
C MET A 200 -17.82 -12.73 1.90
N LYS A 201 -16.91 -12.05 1.22
CA LYS A 201 -17.12 -11.62 -0.17
C LYS A 201 -17.66 -12.80 -0.97
N SER A 202 -18.93 -12.76 -1.33
CA SER A 202 -19.50 -13.71 -2.26
C SER A 202 -19.11 -13.23 -3.66
N PHE A 203 -18.20 -13.94 -4.28
CA PHE A 203 -17.87 -13.68 -5.68
C PHE A 203 -19.01 -14.21 -6.56
N ALA A 204 -19.43 -13.41 -7.55
CA ALA A 204 -20.37 -13.89 -8.54
C ALA A 204 -19.73 -15.08 -9.29
N GLU A 205 -20.44 -16.19 -9.39
CA GLU A 205 -19.97 -17.33 -10.17
C GLU A 205 -19.73 -16.89 -11.63
N ILE A 206 -18.53 -17.22 -12.14
CA ILE A 206 -18.19 -16.98 -13.53
C ILE A 206 -19.11 -17.84 -14.38
N SER A 207 -19.85 -17.22 -15.32
CA SER A 207 -20.75 -17.96 -16.19
C SER A 207 -20.00 -19.02 -17.00
N SER A 208 -20.63 -20.16 -17.27
CA SER A 208 -20.04 -21.23 -18.10
C SER A 208 -19.57 -20.75 -19.48
N ARG A 209 -20.15 -19.67 -20.00
CA ARG A 209 -19.71 -19.05 -21.25
C ARG A 209 -18.38 -18.32 -21.08
N GLN A 210 -18.22 -17.55 -19.99
CA GLN A 210 -16.98 -16.85 -19.68
C GLN A 210 -15.87 -17.84 -19.36
N GLN A 211 -16.16 -18.88 -18.59
CA GLN A 211 -15.20 -19.95 -18.29
C GLN A 211 -14.70 -20.63 -19.56
N ARG A 212 -15.59 -21.04 -20.48
CA ARG A 212 -15.17 -21.64 -21.76
C ARG A 212 -14.34 -20.69 -22.62
N LYS A 213 -14.70 -19.37 -22.64
CA LYS A 213 -13.92 -18.36 -23.37
C LYS A 213 -12.54 -18.20 -22.74
N LEU A 214 -12.45 -18.14 -21.42
CA LEU A 214 -11.18 -18.08 -20.69
C LEU A 214 -10.30 -19.28 -21.02
N LEU A 215 -10.81 -20.49 -20.87
CA LEU A 215 -10.09 -21.73 -21.16
C LEU A 215 -9.59 -21.78 -22.60
N TYR A 216 -10.41 -21.33 -23.57
CA TYR A 216 -10.00 -21.23 -24.96
C TYR A 216 -8.83 -20.26 -25.17
N LEU A 217 -8.89 -19.07 -24.57
CA LEU A 217 -7.83 -18.06 -24.65
C LEU A 217 -6.53 -18.55 -24.00
N LEU A 218 -6.63 -19.18 -22.83
CA LEU A 218 -5.48 -19.69 -22.10
C LEU A 218 -4.84 -20.94 -22.75
N GLY A 219 -5.47 -21.53 -23.76
CA GLY A 219 -4.89 -22.56 -24.60
C GLY A 219 -3.82 -22.07 -25.60
N SER A 220 -3.55 -20.75 -25.65
CA SER A 220 -2.49 -20.17 -26.49
C SER A 220 -1.11 -20.62 -26.06
N LYS A 221 -0.21 -20.81 -27.05
CA LYS A 221 1.17 -21.25 -26.77
C LYS A 221 2.05 -20.17 -26.18
N ARG A 222 1.82 -18.90 -26.54
CA ARG A 222 2.61 -17.74 -26.12
C ARG A 222 1.76 -16.80 -25.30
N GLY A 223 1.75 -17.02 -24.02
CA GLY A 223 1.05 -16.14 -23.09
C GLY A 223 1.98 -15.51 -22.04
N LEU A 224 1.43 -14.58 -21.31
CA LEU A 224 2.11 -13.86 -20.24
C LEU A 224 1.16 -13.69 -19.06
N ILE A 225 1.64 -13.98 -17.84
CA ILE A 225 0.95 -13.65 -16.61
C ILE A 225 1.57 -12.38 -16.03
N ILE A 226 0.75 -11.40 -15.69
CA ILE A 226 1.17 -10.22 -14.92
C ILE A 226 0.58 -10.35 -13.52
N ALA A 227 1.45 -10.56 -12.54
CA ALA A 227 1.07 -10.79 -11.15
C ALA A 227 1.19 -9.49 -10.35
N GLY A 228 0.05 -8.83 -10.12
CA GLY A 228 -0.10 -7.62 -9.30
C GLY A 228 -0.19 -7.93 -7.80
N PRO A 229 -0.45 -6.91 -6.95
CA PRO A 229 -0.53 -7.04 -5.49
C PRO A 229 -1.92 -7.49 -5.00
N GLU A 230 -2.56 -8.40 -5.70
CA GLU A 230 -3.84 -8.99 -5.28
C GLU A 230 -3.62 -10.10 -4.26
N THR A 231 -4.70 -10.48 -3.58
CA THR A 231 -4.68 -11.60 -2.64
C THR A 231 -4.83 -12.93 -3.39
N TYR A 232 -3.80 -13.73 -3.39
CA TYR A 232 -3.77 -15.08 -3.95
C TYR A 232 -2.60 -15.88 -3.34
N LEU A 233 -2.66 -17.20 -3.50
CA LEU A 233 -1.59 -18.09 -3.06
C LEU A 233 -0.48 -18.17 -4.12
N LEU A 234 0.78 -18.10 -3.67
CA LEU A 234 1.95 -18.28 -4.54
C LEU A 234 1.87 -19.59 -5.34
N SER A 235 1.45 -20.69 -4.67
CA SER A 235 1.33 -22.01 -5.29
C SER A 235 0.35 -22.04 -6.45
N SER A 236 -0.78 -21.34 -6.34
CA SER A 236 -1.81 -21.30 -7.40
C SER A 236 -1.29 -20.66 -8.68
N VAL A 237 -0.59 -19.53 -8.55
CA VAL A 237 -0.05 -18.79 -9.70
C VAL A 237 1.14 -19.54 -10.33
N LEU A 238 2.03 -20.12 -9.51
CA LEU A 238 3.15 -20.91 -10.03
C LEU A 238 2.66 -22.18 -10.74
N GLN A 239 1.66 -22.88 -10.20
CA GLN A 239 1.05 -24.04 -10.84
C GLN A 239 0.40 -23.66 -12.16
N LEU A 240 -0.33 -22.56 -12.21
CA LEU A 240 -0.91 -22.05 -13.44
C LEU A 240 0.18 -21.75 -14.50
N ALA A 241 1.24 -21.05 -14.11
CA ALA A 241 2.36 -20.73 -15.01
C ALA A 241 3.04 -22.01 -15.56
N GLU A 242 3.21 -23.01 -14.71
CA GLU A 242 3.78 -24.32 -15.11
C GLU A 242 2.88 -25.06 -16.10
N GLN A 243 1.56 -25.09 -15.87
CA GLN A 243 0.59 -25.73 -16.77
C GLN A 243 0.51 -25.04 -18.12
N LEU A 244 0.55 -23.72 -18.13
CA LEU A 244 0.47 -22.94 -19.36
C LEU A 244 1.82 -22.79 -20.09
N GLY A 245 2.95 -23.02 -19.40
CA GLY A 245 4.28 -22.74 -19.94
C GLY A 245 4.55 -21.23 -20.10
N TRP A 246 3.94 -20.38 -19.25
CA TRP A 246 3.97 -18.93 -19.41
C TRP A 246 4.87 -18.23 -18.37
N PRO A 247 5.62 -17.19 -18.79
CA PRO A 247 6.35 -16.33 -17.85
C PRO A 247 5.40 -15.50 -16.99
N ILE A 248 5.88 -15.14 -15.79
CA ILE A 248 5.19 -14.27 -14.83
C ILE A 248 5.98 -12.98 -14.67
N PHE A 249 5.42 -11.84 -15.02
CA PHE A 249 5.94 -10.53 -14.61
C PHE A 249 5.37 -10.19 -13.25
N ALA A 250 6.20 -10.28 -12.22
CA ALA A 250 5.76 -10.09 -10.84
C ALA A 250 6.09 -8.69 -10.32
N ASP A 251 5.03 -7.91 -10.00
CA ASP A 251 5.17 -6.64 -9.27
C ASP A 251 5.92 -6.88 -7.94
N PRO A 252 6.77 -5.95 -7.47
CA PRO A 252 7.46 -6.12 -6.19
C PRO A 252 6.52 -6.36 -4.99
N ARG A 253 5.29 -5.90 -5.04
CA ARG A 253 4.28 -6.10 -4.00
C ARG A 253 3.54 -7.45 -4.13
N SER A 254 3.78 -8.19 -5.20
CA SER A 254 3.16 -9.49 -5.45
C SER A 254 3.88 -10.60 -4.67
N VAL A 255 3.13 -11.51 -4.08
CA VAL A 255 3.67 -12.75 -3.48
C VAL A 255 4.39 -13.63 -4.50
N ALA A 256 4.10 -13.45 -5.80
CA ALA A 256 4.73 -14.20 -6.88
C ALA A 256 6.16 -13.72 -7.22
N ARG A 257 6.66 -12.62 -6.60
CA ARG A 257 8.03 -12.14 -6.88
C ARG A 257 9.08 -12.97 -6.12
N VAL A 258 9.18 -14.23 -6.51
CA VAL A 258 10.10 -15.21 -5.92
C VAL A 258 11.11 -15.72 -6.95
N LYS A 259 12.21 -16.31 -6.48
CA LYS A 259 13.17 -16.97 -7.38
C LYS A 259 12.56 -18.26 -7.93
N ASN A 260 12.11 -18.23 -9.19
CA ASN A 260 11.51 -19.36 -9.88
C ASN A 260 11.72 -19.20 -11.38
N LYS A 261 11.84 -20.31 -12.15
CA LYS A 261 12.08 -20.28 -13.60
C LYS A 261 10.98 -19.58 -14.40
N PHE A 262 9.76 -19.50 -13.88
CA PHE A 262 8.65 -18.80 -14.53
C PHE A 262 8.61 -17.31 -14.19
N VAL A 263 9.31 -16.85 -13.15
CA VAL A 263 9.25 -15.47 -12.69
C VAL A 263 10.31 -14.62 -13.35
N ILE A 264 9.86 -13.59 -14.04
CA ILE A 264 10.67 -12.59 -14.71
C ILE A 264 10.57 -11.30 -13.89
N ALA A 265 11.55 -11.07 -13.03
CA ALA A 265 11.59 -9.91 -12.14
C ALA A 265 12.23 -8.68 -12.81
N ALA A 266 13.16 -8.89 -13.74
CA ALA A 266 13.84 -7.83 -14.49
C ALA A 266 13.08 -7.40 -15.78
N PHE A 267 11.77 -7.61 -15.83
CA PHE A 267 10.94 -7.38 -17.04
C PHE A 267 11.08 -5.96 -17.61
N ASP A 268 11.21 -4.92 -16.78
CA ASP A 268 11.42 -3.54 -17.25
C ASP A 268 12.71 -3.44 -18.06
N SER A 269 13.84 -3.86 -17.47
CA SER A 269 15.16 -3.79 -18.12
C SER A 269 15.23 -4.68 -19.39
N ILE A 270 14.58 -5.85 -19.38
CA ILE A 270 14.51 -6.74 -20.55
C ILE A 270 13.72 -6.08 -21.67
N LEU A 271 12.55 -5.51 -21.38
CA LEU A 271 11.69 -4.87 -22.38
C LEU A 271 12.25 -3.56 -22.95
N ARG A 272 13.27 -2.97 -22.33
CA ARG A 272 14.02 -1.83 -22.91
C ARG A 272 14.87 -2.25 -24.12
N ASN A 273 15.19 -3.54 -24.28
CA ASN A 273 15.74 -4.06 -25.53
C ASN A 273 14.62 -4.20 -26.55
N SER A 274 14.54 -3.26 -27.49
CA SER A 274 13.45 -3.18 -28.48
C SER A 274 13.35 -4.41 -29.38
N LEU A 275 14.48 -5.03 -29.72
CA LEU A 275 14.52 -6.24 -30.54
C LEU A 275 13.92 -7.43 -29.78
N PHE A 276 14.32 -7.62 -28.53
CA PHE A 276 13.75 -8.66 -27.67
C PHE A 276 12.24 -8.43 -27.48
N ALA A 277 11.83 -7.22 -27.13
CA ALA A 277 10.43 -6.86 -26.90
C ALA A 277 9.55 -7.05 -28.14
N GLN A 278 10.07 -6.82 -29.36
CA GLN A 278 9.36 -7.05 -30.62
C GLN A 278 9.23 -8.53 -30.94
N ASN A 279 10.27 -9.32 -30.72
CA ASN A 279 10.29 -10.76 -31.04
C ASN A 279 9.50 -11.59 -30.02
N HIS A 280 9.32 -11.09 -28.81
CA HIS A 280 8.67 -11.82 -27.70
C HIS A 280 7.27 -11.25 -27.38
N GLN A 281 6.46 -11.03 -28.41
CA GLN A 281 5.06 -10.61 -28.25
C GLN A 281 4.19 -11.79 -27.83
N PRO A 282 3.42 -11.69 -26.73
CA PRO A 282 2.45 -12.70 -26.34
C PRO A 282 1.20 -12.64 -27.24
N GLU A 283 0.47 -13.75 -27.31
CA GLU A 283 -0.85 -13.85 -27.94
C GLU A 283 -1.96 -13.51 -26.93
N VAL A 284 -1.72 -13.86 -25.65
CA VAL A 284 -2.64 -13.61 -24.54
C VAL A 284 -1.88 -13.06 -23.33
N ILE A 285 -2.45 -12.06 -22.68
CA ILE A 285 -1.96 -11.52 -21.42
C ILE A 285 -3.03 -11.74 -20.35
N LEU A 286 -2.68 -12.50 -19.31
CA LEU A 286 -3.50 -12.69 -18.13
C LEU A 286 -2.99 -11.79 -17.02
N ARG A 287 -3.76 -10.80 -16.63
CA ARG A 287 -3.45 -9.89 -15.54
C ARG A 287 -4.18 -10.31 -14.26
N LEU A 288 -3.42 -10.54 -13.20
CA LEU A 288 -3.92 -10.75 -11.84
C LEU A 288 -3.81 -9.42 -11.10
N GLY A 289 -4.91 -8.67 -11.07
CA GLY A 289 -4.99 -7.36 -10.42
C GLY A 289 -4.43 -6.19 -11.23
N THR A 290 -3.80 -5.24 -10.51
CA THR A 290 -3.31 -3.98 -11.08
C THR A 290 -2.02 -4.15 -11.86
N PRO A 291 -1.78 -3.31 -12.90
CA PRO A 291 -0.53 -3.36 -13.66
C PRO A 291 0.67 -2.88 -12.84
N PRO A 292 1.91 -3.22 -13.25
CA PRO A 292 3.14 -2.77 -12.62
C PRO A 292 3.34 -1.25 -12.77
N ALA A 293 4.27 -0.68 -11.98
CA ALA A 293 4.58 0.75 -12.03
C ALA A 293 5.39 1.15 -13.28
N SER A 294 6.06 0.21 -13.94
CA SER A 294 6.91 0.43 -15.11
C SER A 294 6.16 1.03 -16.29
N LYS A 295 6.56 2.24 -16.70
CA LYS A 295 6.04 2.88 -17.91
C LYS A 295 6.43 2.09 -19.18
N VAL A 296 7.63 1.51 -19.21
CA VAL A 296 8.10 0.70 -20.35
C VAL A 296 7.20 -0.50 -20.55
N THR A 297 6.95 -1.26 -19.50
CA THR A 297 6.06 -2.42 -19.51
C THR A 297 4.64 -2.02 -19.91
N ASN A 298 4.08 -0.97 -19.31
CA ASN A 298 2.72 -0.52 -19.61
C ASN A 298 2.58 -0.04 -21.07
N THR A 299 3.59 0.67 -21.61
CA THR A 299 3.61 1.06 -23.02
C THR A 299 3.67 -0.16 -23.94
N TRP A 300 4.50 -1.16 -23.60
CA TRP A 300 4.60 -2.39 -24.36
C TRP A 300 3.28 -3.18 -24.34
N LEU A 301 2.63 -3.31 -23.17
CA LEU A 301 1.31 -3.93 -23.03
C LEU A 301 0.24 -3.22 -23.85
N ALA A 302 0.23 -1.89 -23.85
CA ALA A 302 -0.71 -1.07 -24.61
C ALA A 302 -0.54 -1.23 -26.12
N SER A 303 0.71 -1.38 -26.59
CA SER A 303 1.05 -1.56 -28.01
C SER A 303 0.88 -3.01 -28.49
N SER A 304 0.78 -3.98 -27.59
CA SER A 304 0.62 -5.39 -27.93
C SER A 304 -0.73 -5.66 -28.58
N VAL A 305 -0.73 -6.56 -29.59
CA VAL A 305 -1.95 -7.10 -30.22
C VAL A 305 -2.59 -8.23 -29.41
N ALA A 306 -1.98 -8.62 -28.32
CA ALA A 306 -2.45 -9.70 -27.44
C ALA A 306 -3.85 -9.45 -26.89
N THR A 307 -4.63 -10.50 -26.77
CA THR A 307 -5.89 -10.47 -26.02
C THR A 307 -5.61 -10.32 -24.52
N GLN A 308 -6.15 -9.27 -23.89
CA GLN A 308 -5.94 -9.03 -22.46
C GLN A 308 -7.13 -9.48 -21.62
N VAL A 309 -6.87 -10.36 -20.68
CA VAL A 309 -7.82 -10.84 -19.67
C VAL A 309 -7.37 -10.35 -18.31
N VAL A 310 -8.29 -9.80 -17.52
CA VAL A 310 -8.01 -9.29 -16.17
C VAL A 310 -8.83 -10.06 -15.15
N LEU A 311 -8.16 -10.58 -14.13
CA LEU A 311 -8.78 -11.17 -12.95
C LEU A 311 -8.55 -10.23 -11.76
N THR A 312 -9.61 -9.90 -11.04
CA THR A 312 -9.56 -9.07 -9.83
C THR A 312 -10.47 -9.66 -8.75
N THR A 313 -10.19 -9.32 -7.50
CA THR A 313 -11.06 -9.65 -6.37
C THR A 313 -12.18 -8.63 -6.17
N THR A 314 -12.22 -7.55 -6.98
CA THR A 314 -13.22 -6.48 -6.90
C THR A 314 -13.67 -6.03 -8.28
N GLN A 315 -14.74 -5.23 -8.35
CA GLN A 315 -15.23 -4.67 -9.62
C GLN A 315 -14.31 -3.58 -10.21
N LYS A 316 -13.29 -3.16 -9.45
CA LYS A 316 -12.37 -2.12 -9.91
C LYS A 316 -11.46 -2.66 -11.01
N LEU A 317 -11.52 -2.03 -12.17
CA LEU A 317 -10.66 -2.31 -13.30
C LEU A 317 -9.69 -1.14 -13.52
N VAL A 318 -8.39 -1.40 -13.44
CA VAL A 318 -7.34 -0.45 -13.83
C VAL A 318 -6.92 -0.75 -15.26
N ASP A 319 -7.44 0.01 -16.21
CA ASP A 319 -7.19 -0.17 -17.65
C ASP A 319 -7.23 1.19 -18.39
N PRO A 320 -6.24 2.08 -18.16
CA PRO A 320 -6.21 3.42 -18.76
C PRO A 320 -6.16 3.39 -20.29
N GLU A 321 -5.61 2.33 -20.88
CA GLU A 321 -5.45 2.16 -22.32
C GLU A 321 -6.66 1.45 -22.96
N ARG A 322 -7.64 1.03 -22.17
CA ARG A 322 -8.87 0.33 -22.62
C ARG A 322 -8.58 -0.89 -23.50
N ARG A 323 -7.61 -1.72 -23.06
CA ARG A 323 -7.14 -2.92 -23.78
C ARG A 323 -7.75 -4.21 -23.26
N THR A 324 -8.48 -4.17 -22.14
CA THR A 324 -9.08 -5.36 -21.53
C THR A 324 -10.25 -5.86 -22.37
N GLU A 325 -10.13 -7.07 -22.90
CA GLU A 325 -11.23 -7.74 -23.62
C GLU A 325 -12.17 -8.48 -22.65
N MET A 326 -11.63 -9.00 -21.55
CA MET A 326 -12.42 -9.72 -20.55
C MET A 326 -11.97 -9.32 -19.14
N HIS A 327 -12.90 -8.86 -18.34
CA HIS A 327 -12.71 -8.63 -16.91
C HIS A 327 -13.53 -9.65 -16.12
N LEU A 328 -12.87 -10.42 -15.28
CA LEU A 328 -13.48 -11.41 -14.40
C LEU A 328 -13.24 -11.01 -12.94
N VAL A 329 -14.29 -11.02 -12.16
CA VAL A 329 -14.23 -10.73 -10.74
C VAL A 329 -14.50 -12.02 -9.99
N GLY A 330 -13.54 -12.43 -9.16
CA GLY A 330 -13.66 -13.69 -8.43
C GLY A 330 -12.45 -13.99 -7.57
N GLU A 331 -12.48 -15.16 -6.95
CA GLU A 331 -11.33 -15.67 -6.23
C GLU A 331 -10.26 -16.15 -7.22
N ILE A 332 -9.09 -15.51 -7.17
CA ILE A 332 -8.01 -15.77 -8.13
C ILE A 332 -7.50 -17.20 -8.01
N ASP A 333 -7.38 -17.74 -6.80
CA ASP A 333 -6.88 -19.09 -6.55
C ASP A 333 -7.79 -20.17 -7.15
N GLY A 334 -9.10 -20.05 -6.96
CA GLY A 334 -10.07 -20.97 -7.55
C GLY A 334 -10.02 -20.96 -9.07
N LEU A 335 -9.94 -19.76 -9.67
CA LEU A 335 -9.81 -19.62 -11.12
C LEU A 335 -8.50 -20.20 -11.67
N CYS A 336 -7.39 -19.98 -10.98
CA CYS A 336 -6.09 -20.57 -11.34
C CYS A 336 -6.14 -22.10 -11.26
N ALA A 337 -6.76 -22.67 -10.22
CA ALA A 337 -6.90 -24.11 -10.04
C ALA A 337 -7.78 -24.74 -11.13
N ASP A 338 -8.92 -24.12 -11.46
CA ASP A 338 -9.84 -24.59 -12.50
C ASP A 338 -9.18 -24.62 -13.88
N VAL A 339 -8.41 -23.57 -14.19
CA VAL A 339 -7.65 -23.48 -15.43
C VAL A 339 -6.57 -24.55 -15.47
N ALA A 340 -5.78 -24.70 -14.39
CA ALA A 340 -4.73 -25.69 -14.29
C ALA A 340 -5.26 -27.12 -14.43
N ALA A 341 -6.43 -27.43 -13.85
CA ALA A 341 -7.08 -28.74 -13.95
C ALA A 341 -7.65 -29.03 -15.35
N SER A 342 -7.98 -27.98 -16.11
CA SER A 342 -8.65 -28.12 -17.42
C SER A 342 -7.70 -28.18 -18.60
N HIS A 343 -6.43 -27.80 -18.42
CA HIS A 343 -5.40 -27.81 -19.46
C HIS A 343 -4.38 -28.92 -19.20
N GLY A 344 -4.04 -29.67 -20.27
CA GLY A 344 -2.81 -30.45 -20.27
C GLY A 344 -1.59 -29.51 -20.22
N VAL A 345 -0.45 -30.03 -19.75
CA VAL A 345 0.82 -29.25 -19.74
C VAL A 345 1.08 -28.71 -21.15
N ASN A 346 1.10 -27.40 -21.29
CA ASN A 346 1.49 -26.77 -22.56
C ASN A 346 3.02 -26.82 -22.64
N SER A 347 3.52 -27.67 -23.55
CA SER A 347 4.93 -27.97 -23.68
C SER A 347 5.67 -27.04 -24.65
N ASP A 348 5.26 -25.76 -24.82
CA ASP A 348 6.14 -24.82 -25.50
C ASP A 348 7.32 -24.45 -24.57
N SER A 349 8.25 -25.41 -24.47
CA SER A 349 9.45 -25.27 -23.67
C SER A 349 10.38 -24.16 -24.16
N GLU A 350 10.24 -23.75 -25.44
CA GLU A 350 11.06 -22.69 -26.05
C GLU A 350 10.65 -21.31 -25.53
N TRP A 351 9.34 -20.99 -25.48
CA TRP A 351 8.83 -19.70 -25.02
C TRP A 351 9.28 -19.36 -23.59
N ILE A 352 9.03 -20.25 -22.64
CA ILE A 352 9.47 -20.02 -21.26
C ILE A 352 10.99 -20.09 -21.11
N THR A 353 11.68 -20.92 -21.91
CA THR A 353 13.14 -21.02 -21.86
C THR A 353 13.81 -19.73 -22.31
N GLU A 354 13.32 -19.07 -23.36
CA GLU A 354 13.83 -17.77 -23.83
C GLU A 354 13.66 -16.68 -22.76
N TRP A 355 12.47 -16.60 -22.13
CA TRP A 355 12.24 -15.66 -21.03
C TRP A 355 13.10 -15.94 -19.79
N SER A 356 13.25 -17.21 -19.41
CA SER A 356 14.09 -17.61 -18.27
C SER A 356 15.57 -17.28 -18.50
N ARG A 357 16.08 -17.52 -19.71
CA ARG A 357 17.45 -17.13 -20.10
C ARG A 357 17.62 -15.60 -20.07
N ALA A 358 16.63 -14.87 -20.57
CA ALA A 358 16.65 -13.40 -20.53
C ALA A 358 16.68 -12.88 -19.09
N GLU A 359 15.89 -13.47 -18.19
CA GLU A 359 15.91 -13.14 -16.75
C GLU A 359 17.28 -13.42 -16.13
N GLU A 360 17.84 -14.59 -16.36
CA GLU A 360 19.17 -14.95 -15.83
C GLU A 360 20.25 -14.00 -16.34
N ALA A 361 20.27 -13.71 -17.65
CA ALA A 361 21.22 -12.76 -18.24
C ALA A 361 21.04 -11.34 -17.67
N ALA A 362 19.80 -10.90 -17.52
CA ALA A 362 19.50 -9.58 -16.94
C ALA A 362 19.92 -9.49 -15.48
N GLN A 363 19.63 -10.49 -14.64
CA GLN A 363 20.02 -10.52 -13.25
C GLN A 363 21.54 -10.51 -13.06
N MET A 364 22.27 -11.26 -13.90
CA MET A 364 23.74 -11.24 -13.91
C MET A 364 24.30 -9.87 -14.31
N ALA A 365 23.77 -9.27 -15.37
CA ALA A 365 24.19 -7.95 -15.83
C ALA A 365 23.90 -6.84 -14.81
N ILE A 366 22.74 -6.88 -14.15
CA ILE A 366 22.40 -5.94 -13.07
C ILE A 366 23.38 -6.09 -11.91
N ASN A 367 23.68 -7.33 -11.46
CA ASN A 367 24.66 -7.57 -10.39
C ASN A 367 26.04 -7.05 -10.76
N GLU A 368 26.52 -7.37 -11.97
CA GLU A 368 27.82 -6.91 -12.46
C GLU A 368 27.90 -5.38 -12.52
N ALA A 369 26.87 -4.74 -13.06
CA ALA A 369 26.79 -3.28 -13.13
C ALA A 369 26.90 -2.65 -11.74
N LEU A 370 26.13 -3.14 -10.77
CA LEU A 370 26.08 -2.57 -9.42
C LEU A 370 27.33 -2.87 -8.59
N THR A 371 27.96 -4.04 -8.78
CA THR A 371 29.21 -4.40 -8.08
C THR A 371 30.39 -3.54 -8.56
N ASN A 372 30.39 -3.12 -9.80
CA ASN A 372 31.46 -2.31 -10.39
C ASN A 372 31.31 -0.80 -10.13
N GLU A 373 30.22 -0.37 -9.42
CA GLU A 373 30.06 1.03 -9.05
C GLU A 373 31.05 1.44 -7.96
N PRO A 374 31.75 2.57 -8.14
CA PRO A 374 32.70 3.07 -7.15
C PRO A 374 32.01 3.63 -5.89
N THR A 375 30.75 3.98 -5.99
CA THR A 375 29.95 4.59 -4.92
C THR A 375 28.62 3.86 -4.75
N LEU A 376 28.01 4.04 -3.60
CA LEU A 376 26.70 3.48 -3.32
C LEU A 376 25.62 4.22 -4.14
N THR A 377 24.79 3.46 -4.86
CA THR A 377 23.79 3.98 -5.79
C THR A 377 22.36 3.65 -5.34
N GLU A 378 21.36 4.41 -5.81
CA GLU A 378 19.95 4.17 -5.49
C GLU A 378 19.49 2.75 -5.91
N PRO A 379 19.81 2.26 -7.14
CA PRO A 379 19.54 0.88 -7.52
C PRO A 379 20.24 -0.18 -6.63
N ALA A 380 21.48 0.09 -6.19
CA ALA A 380 22.21 -0.83 -5.32
C ALA A 380 21.55 -0.98 -3.95
N ILE A 381 21.06 0.13 -3.36
CA ILE A 381 20.32 0.12 -2.10
C ILE A 381 18.99 -0.64 -2.24
N ALA A 382 18.22 -0.36 -3.30
CA ALA A 382 16.95 -1.07 -3.55
C ALA A 382 17.19 -2.58 -3.69
N ARG A 383 18.23 -2.99 -4.42
CA ARG A 383 18.60 -4.40 -4.58
C ARG A 383 19.08 -5.04 -3.29
N ALA A 384 19.91 -4.32 -2.52
CA ALA A 384 20.43 -4.78 -1.23
C ALA A 384 19.29 -5.01 -0.23
N LEU A 385 18.33 -4.08 -0.10
CA LEU A 385 17.15 -4.26 0.75
C LEU A 385 16.37 -5.51 0.35
N CYS A 386 16.10 -5.70 -0.94
CA CYS A 386 15.40 -6.89 -1.40
C CYS A 386 16.15 -8.19 -1.08
N SER A 387 17.48 -8.19 -1.00
CA SER A 387 18.28 -9.41 -0.81
C SER A 387 18.74 -9.66 0.63
N MET A 388 18.93 -8.61 1.44
CA MET A 388 19.60 -8.69 2.76
C MET A 388 18.62 -8.67 3.95
N LEU A 389 17.40 -8.16 3.77
CA LEU A 389 16.43 -8.12 4.87
C LEU A 389 16.14 -9.53 5.40
N PRO A 390 15.94 -9.72 6.72
CA PRO A 390 15.59 -11.02 7.30
C PRO A 390 14.35 -11.62 6.65
N GLU A 391 14.15 -12.92 6.81
CA GLU A 391 12.87 -13.55 6.46
C GLU A 391 11.73 -12.99 7.32
N SER A 392 10.53 -13.01 6.81
CA SER A 392 9.33 -12.42 7.44
C SER A 392 9.42 -10.91 7.67
N SER A 393 10.24 -10.21 6.88
CA SER A 393 10.36 -8.75 6.94
C SER A 393 9.33 -8.05 6.06
N HIS A 394 9.04 -6.81 6.46
CA HIS A 394 8.22 -5.88 5.68
C HIS A 394 9.09 -4.76 5.11
N LEU A 395 8.92 -4.46 3.81
CA LEU A 395 9.55 -3.35 3.13
C LEU A 395 8.47 -2.37 2.65
N VAL A 396 8.42 -1.19 3.27
CA VAL A 396 7.57 -0.10 2.80
C VAL A 396 8.37 0.74 1.82
N VAL A 397 7.81 1.01 0.64
CA VAL A 397 8.52 1.69 -0.43
C VAL A 397 7.76 2.95 -0.84
N SER A 398 8.46 4.08 -0.81
CA SER A 398 7.91 5.37 -1.22
C SER A 398 7.64 5.41 -2.72
N SER A 399 6.65 6.18 -3.11
CA SER A 399 6.46 6.62 -4.50
C SER A 399 7.69 7.37 -5.03
N SER A 400 7.68 7.78 -6.30
CA SER A 400 8.80 8.36 -7.03
C SER A 400 9.84 7.32 -7.46
N MET A 401 11.16 7.53 -7.25
CA MET A 401 12.20 6.58 -7.67
C MET A 401 12.26 5.31 -6.83
N PRO A 402 12.10 5.33 -5.50
CA PRO A 402 12.25 4.13 -4.68
C PRO A 402 11.44 2.92 -5.16
N ILE A 403 10.16 3.09 -5.46
CA ILE A 403 9.33 1.96 -5.95
C ILE A 403 9.77 1.47 -7.34
N ARG A 404 10.31 2.37 -8.17
CA ARG A 404 10.85 2.03 -9.48
C ARG A 404 12.14 1.24 -9.37
N ASP A 405 13.03 1.66 -8.49
CA ASP A 405 14.30 0.96 -8.25
C ASP A 405 14.08 -0.45 -7.70
N VAL A 406 13.10 -0.61 -6.80
CA VAL A 406 12.69 -1.93 -6.31
C VAL A 406 12.06 -2.77 -7.42
N GLU A 407 11.22 -2.20 -8.28
CA GLU A 407 10.61 -2.93 -9.40
C GLU A 407 11.65 -3.34 -10.47
N TRP A 408 12.55 -2.41 -10.85
CA TRP A 408 13.48 -2.63 -11.95
C TRP A 408 14.68 -3.47 -11.56
N PHE A 409 15.17 -3.32 -10.33
CA PHE A 409 16.45 -3.90 -9.91
C PHE A 409 16.36 -4.78 -8.65
N GLY A 410 15.26 -4.75 -7.92
CA GLY A 410 15.08 -5.57 -6.73
C GLY A 410 15.10 -7.07 -7.06
N ALA A 411 15.96 -7.83 -6.37
CA ALA A 411 16.08 -9.26 -6.56
C ALA A 411 14.80 -10.00 -6.11
N PRO A 412 14.32 -10.99 -6.88
CA PRO A 412 13.18 -11.82 -6.46
C PRO A 412 13.58 -12.74 -5.30
N ARG A 413 12.72 -12.83 -4.27
CA ARG A 413 12.94 -13.71 -3.11
C ARG A 413 11.64 -14.03 -2.37
N THR A 414 11.66 -15.07 -1.57
CA THR A 414 10.62 -15.41 -0.58
C THR A 414 10.84 -14.66 0.74
N GLY A 415 9.81 -14.58 1.58
CA GLY A 415 9.92 -14.06 2.95
C GLY A 415 10.08 -12.53 3.06
N LEU A 416 9.76 -11.77 2.01
CA LEU A 416 9.71 -10.32 2.02
C LEU A 416 8.34 -9.84 1.54
N THR A 417 7.64 -9.10 2.40
CA THR A 417 6.37 -8.46 2.04
C THR A 417 6.59 -6.99 1.72
N VAL A 418 6.26 -6.58 0.51
CA VAL A 418 6.46 -5.20 0.05
C VAL A 418 5.14 -4.42 0.09
N HIS A 419 5.15 -3.26 0.74
CA HIS A 419 4.04 -2.32 0.84
C HIS A 419 4.38 -1.00 0.15
N ALA A 420 3.40 -0.35 -0.44
CA ALA A 420 3.54 1.00 -0.98
C ALA A 420 2.18 1.70 -1.05
N ASN A 421 2.16 3.04 -0.97
CA ASN A 421 0.96 3.84 -1.20
C ASN A 421 0.80 4.05 -2.70
N ARG A 422 0.02 3.17 -3.34
CA ARG A 422 -0.16 3.12 -4.81
C ARG A 422 -1.61 3.33 -5.23
N GLY A 423 -2.49 3.74 -4.32
CA GLY A 423 -3.85 4.15 -4.65
C GLY A 423 -3.86 5.39 -5.53
N VAL A 424 -3.15 6.43 -5.09
CA VAL A 424 -2.98 7.70 -5.82
C VAL A 424 -1.52 8.12 -6.00
N ASN A 425 -0.58 7.29 -5.53
CA ASN A 425 0.87 7.44 -5.76
C ASN A 425 1.49 8.71 -5.13
N GLY A 426 0.93 9.23 -4.03
CA GLY A 426 1.48 10.36 -3.30
C GLY A 426 2.83 10.06 -2.63
N ILE A 427 3.57 11.12 -2.28
CA ILE A 427 4.78 11.03 -1.45
C ILE A 427 4.51 11.39 0.01
N ASP A 428 3.27 11.76 0.32
CA ASP A 428 2.77 12.12 1.64
C ASP A 428 2.53 10.88 2.51
N GLY A 429 2.68 11.02 3.82
CA GLY A 429 2.33 10.01 4.82
C GLY A 429 3.10 8.69 4.76
N VAL A 430 4.23 8.62 4.04
CA VAL A 430 4.95 7.34 3.81
C VAL A 430 5.67 6.87 5.07
N VAL A 431 6.26 7.78 5.85
CA VAL A 431 6.85 7.45 7.17
C VAL A 431 5.77 6.92 8.11
N SER A 432 4.65 7.63 8.18
CA SER A 432 3.51 7.27 9.02
C SER A 432 2.90 5.93 8.62
N THR A 433 2.80 5.63 7.31
CA THR A 433 2.39 4.31 6.81
C THR A 433 3.34 3.21 7.28
N ALA A 434 4.66 3.43 7.20
CA ALA A 434 5.66 2.46 7.66
C ALA A 434 5.57 2.23 9.17
N VAL A 435 5.33 3.28 9.95
CA VAL A 435 5.05 3.14 11.39
C VAL A 435 3.80 2.28 11.62
N GLY A 436 2.73 2.50 10.86
CA GLY A 436 1.51 1.70 10.95
C GLY A 436 1.73 0.22 10.61
N VAL A 437 2.50 -0.07 9.57
CA VAL A 437 2.87 -1.46 9.22
C VAL A 437 3.65 -2.11 10.38
N ALA A 438 4.67 -1.45 10.91
CA ALA A 438 5.48 -1.97 12.01
C ALA A 438 4.65 -2.18 13.30
N LEU A 439 3.67 -1.32 13.59
CA LEU A 439 2.76 -1.46 14.73
C LEU A 439 1.85 -2.69 14.59
N ALA A 440 1.34 -2.94 13.39
CA ALA A 440 0.42 -4.04 13.15
C ALA A 440 1.09 -5.40 13.12
N THR A 441 2.27 -5.49 12.47
CA THR A 441 2.95 -6.76 12.25
C THR A 441 3.84 -7.18 13.41
N LYS A 442 4.43 -6.19 14.11
CA LYS A 442 5.49 -6.40 15.13
C LYS A 442 6.73 -7.13 14.59
N GLU A 443 6.84 -7.20 13.26
CA GLU A 443 7.94 -7.82 12.53
C GLU A 443 8.95 -6.75 12.06
N PRO A 444 10.19 -7.15 11.72
CA PRO A 444 11.18 -6.22 11.20
C PRO A 444 10.65 -5.48 9.97
N THR A 445 10.58 -4.17 10.07
CA THR A 445 10.08 -3.30 9.00
C THR A 445 11.18 -2.36 8.55
N SER A 446 11.34 -2.21 7.23
CA SER A 446 12.22 -1.22 6.62
C SER A 446 11.41 -0.30 5.71
N LEU A 447 11.76 0.98 5.71
CA LEU A 447 11.20 1.99 4.81
C LEU A 447 12.29 2.46 3.85
N LEU A 448 12.07 2.34 2.53
CA LEU A 448 12.89 2.98 1.52
C LEU A 448 12.19 4.25 1.03
N ILE A 449 12.80 5.41 1.25
CA ILE A 449 12.19 6.73 1.03
C ILE A 449 13.19 7.74 0.48
N GLY A 450 12.73 8.61 -0.42
CA GLY A 450 13.52 9.78 -0.84
C GLY A 450 13.45 10.92 0.20
N ASP A 451 14.43 11.82 0.13
CA ASP A 451 14.54 12.98 1.01
C ASP A 451 13.28 13.88 1.04
N LEU A 452 12.74 14.25 -0.13
CA LEU A 452 11.55 15.08 -0.19
C LEU A 452 10.31 14.40 0.41
N ALA A 453 10.17 13.10 0.23
CA ALA A 453 9.07 12.34 0.82
C ALA A 453 9.20 12.24 2.35
N LEU A 454 10.44 12.08 2.86
CA LEU A 454 10.71 12.14 4.30
C LEU A 454 10.37 13.53 4.86
N LEU A 455 10.81 14.59 4.19
CA LEU A 455 10.52 15.98 4.62
C LEU A 455 9.03 16.29 4.57
N HIS A 456 8.31 15.70 3.62
CA HIS A 456 6.85 15.87 3.50
C HIS A 456 6.10 15.21 4.67
N ASP A 457 6.62 14.12 5.24
CA ASP A 457 6.00 13.40 6.36
C ASP A 457 6.91 13.39 7.62
N THR A 458 7.61 14.49 7.86
CA THR A 458 8.48 14.65 9.03
C THR A 458 7.74 14.43 10.36
N ASN A 459 6.45 14.80 10.43
CA ASN A 459 5.63 14.62 11.63
C ASN A 459 5.38 13.14 11.97
N GLY A 460 5.56 12.21 11.02
CA GLY A 460 5.59 10.76 11.29
C GLY A 460 6.74 10.33 12.21
N LEU A 461 7.79 11.16 12.36
CA LEU A 461 8.92 10.93 13.27
C LEU A 461 8.62 11.31 14.73
N ILE A 462 7.53 12.06 14.99
CA ILE A 462 7.19 12.50 16.34
C ILE A 462 6.92 11.28 17.24
N ASN A 463 7.61 11.23 18.37
CA ASN A 463 7.55 10.13 19.35
C ASN A 463 7.97 8.75 18.80
N LEU A 464 8.56 8.67 17.60
CA LEU A 464 8.97 7.40 17.02
C LEU A 464 10.00 6.67 17.88
N ALA A 465 10.97 7.38 18.45
CA ALA A 465 11.99 6.82 19.34
C ALA A 465 11.41 6.13 20.60
N GLY A 466 10.24 6.57 21.06
CA GLY A 466 9.54 5.97 22.21
C GLY A 466 8.64 4.77 21.85
N ARG A 467 8.42 4.49 20.56
CA ARG A 467 7.59 3.36 20.11
C ARG A 467 8.40 2.07 20.13
N LYS A 468 7.81 1.00 20.66
CA LYS A 468 8.43 -0.33 20.71
C LYS A 468 8.21 -1.06 19.37
N ILE A 469 8.79 -0.54 18.30
CA ILE A 469 8.73 -1.13 16.95
C ILE A 469 10.13 -1.27 16.38
N ASP A 470 10.31 -2.25 15.51
CA ASP A 470 11.57 -2.51 14.82
C ASP A 470 11.50 -1.92 13.41
N LEU A 471 11.80 -0.61 13.29
CA LEU A 471 11.68 0.16 12.03
C LEU A 471 13.01 0.77 11.62
N ARG A 472 13.50 0.47 10.42
CA ARG A 472 14.62 1.14 9.76
C ARG A 472 14.10 2.08 8.69
N ILE A 473 14.56 3.33 8.70
CA ILE A 473 14.22 4.35 7.70
C ILE A 473 15.44 4.58 6.84
N VAL A 474 15.44 4.02 5.63
CA VAL A 474 16.52 4.19 4.64
C VAL A 474 16.17 5.35 3.74
N VAL A 475 16.90 6.45 3.91
CA VAL A 475 16.66 7.70 3.19
C VAL A 475 17.67 7.84 2.07
N ILE A 476 17.17 7.89 0.85
CA ILE A 476 17.95 8.31 -0.32
C ILE A 476 17.94 9.85 -0.34
N ASP A 477 19.07 10.43 0.04
CA ASP A 477 19.28 11.87 0.09
C ASP A 477 20.06 12.32 -1.15
N ASN A 478 19.31 12.64 -2.21
CA ASN A 478 19.84 13.13 -3.49
C ASN A 478 19.65 14.64 -3.66
N GLY A 479 19.22 15.33 -2.61
CA GLY A 479 19.08 16.77 -2.55
C GLY A 479 17.89 17.32 -3.34
N GLY A 480 16.82 16.53 -3.59
CA GLY A 480 15.64 17.06 -4.27
C GLY A 480 14.82 16.08 -5.10
N GLY A 481 14.14 16.60 -6.13
CA GLY A 481 13.21 15.86 -6.97
C GLY A 481 13.85 14.92 -7.99
N GLY A 482 14.45 13.82 -7.55
CA GLY A 482 15.23 12.89 -8.39
C GLY A 482 14.48 12.33 -9.60
N ILE A 483 13.18 12.01 -9.47
CA ILE A 483 12.38 11.47 -10.58
C ILE A 483 12.34 12.39 -11.80
N PHE A 484 12.35 13.71 -11.59
CA PHE A 484 12.23 14.67 -12.68
C PHE A 484 13.46 14.67 -13.59
N SER A 485 14.62 14.20 -13.11
CA SER A 485 15.84 14.02 -13.92
C SER A 485 15.71 12.94 -14.99
N PHE A 486 14.70 12.06 -14.88
CA PHE A 486 14.38 11.01 -15.86
C PHE A 486 13.30 11.43 -16.87
N LEU A 487 12.82 12.68 -16.80
CA LEU A 487 11.73 13.17 -17.63
C LEU A 487 12.22 14.22 -18.64
N PRO A 488 11.50 14.45 -19.75
CA PRO A 488 11.91 15.39 -20.79
C PRO A 488 12.20 16.81 -20.27
N GLN A 489 11.56 17.24 -19.18
CA GLN A 489 11.80 18.54 -18.57
C GLN A 489 13.28 18.77 -18.18
N ALA A 490 14.03 17.69 -17.88
CA ALA A 490 15.44 17.79 -17.52
C ALA A 490 16.32 18.22 -18.70
N SER A 491 15.94 17.88 -19.94
CA SER A 491 16.63 18.27 -21.17
C SER A 491 16.02 19.50 -21.85
N ASP A 492 14.72 19.74 -21.69
CA ASP A 492 13.99 20.76 -22.43
C ASP A 492 14.03 22.14 -21.76
N LEU A 493 14.36 22.20 -20.46
CA LEU A 493 14.47 23.44 -19.70
C LEU A 493 15.92 23.82 -19.44
N ASP A 494 16.18 25.14 -19.29
CA ASP A 494 17.44 25.57 -18.75
C ASP A 494 17.62 25.05 -17.30
N GLN A 495 18.89 24.83 -16.91
CA GLN A 495 19.22 24.18 -15.64
C GLN A 495 18.70 24.95 -14.42
N ASP A 496 18.77 26.27 -14.40
CA ASP A 496 18.33 27.07 -13.25
C ASP A 496 16.82 26.99 -13.08
N LYS A 497 16.09 27.00 -14.20
CA LYS A 497 14.62 26.87 -14.19
C LYS A 497 14.20 25.46 -13.78
N PHE A 498 14.89 24.44 -14.28
CA PHE A 498 14.65 23.05 -13.89
C PHE A 498 14.86 22.86 -12.38
N GLU A 499 16.00 23.30 -11.86
CA GLU A 499 16.30 23.16 -10.43
C GLU A 499 15.30 23.90 -9.56
N LYS A 500 14.89 25.11 -9.96
CA LYS A 500 13.92 25.90 -9.19
C LYS A 500 12.52 25.26 -9.12
N ILE A 501 12.06 24.62 -10.20
CA ILE A 501 10.65 24.18 -10.34
C ILE A 501 10.51 22.68 -10.02
N PHE A 502 11.46 21.85 -10.46
CA PHE A 502 11.39 20.39 -10.41
C PHE A 502 12.47 19.79 -9.50
N GLY A 503 13.69 20.22 -9.60
CA GLY A 503 14.79 19.80 -8.73
C GLY A 503 14.50 20.13 -7.26
N THR A 504 13.97 21.33 -7.03
CA THR A 504 13.58 21.83 -5.69
C THR A 504 14.57 21.48 -4.59
N PRO A 505 15.88 21.84 -4.76
CA PRO A 505 16.92 21.43 -3.85
C PRO A 505 16.70 22.00 -2.44
N HIS A 506 16.96 21.18 -1.44
CA HIS A 506 16.92 21.60 -0.04
C HIS A 506 18.31 21.52 0.63
N LYS A 507 18.41 22.13 1.82
CA LYS A 507 19.63 22.14 2.64
C LYS A 507 19.41 21.53 4.02
N VAL A 508 18.33 20.75 4.18
CA VAL A 508 18.02 20.11 5.45
C VAL A 508 19.03 18.99 5.70
N ASP A 509 19.65 19.00 6.86
CA ASP A 509 20.48 17.90 7.34
C ASP A 509 19.56 16.80 7.92
N ILE A 510 19.45 15.71 7.18
CA ILE A 510 18.57 14.57 7.55
C ILE A 510 19.07 13.90 8.85
N SER A 511 20.38 13.85 9.10
CA SER A 511 20.92 13.27 10.32
C SER A 511 20.61 14.14 11.54
N MET A 512 20.66 15.46 11.40
CA MET A 512 20.25 16.40 12.43
C MET A 512 18.73 16.35 12.68
N LEU A 513 17.93 16.16 11.63
CA LEU A 513 16.50 15.97 11.75
C LEU A 513 16.17 14.71 12.59
N ALA A 514 16.81 13.58 12.28
CA ALA A 514 16.65 12.35 13.06
C ALA A 514 17.04 12.57 14.54
N LYS A 515 18.16 13.24 14.78
CA LYS A 515 18.63 13.58 16.13
C LYS A 515 17.64 14.46 16.88
N ALA A 516 16.99 15.42 16.23
CA ALA A 516 15.95 16.25 16.84
C ALA A 516 14.76 15.42 17.34
N HIS A 517 14.46 14.30 16.68
CA HIS A 517 13.45 13.33 17.08
C HIS A 517 14.00 12.19 17.96
N GLN A 518 15.25 12.30 18.44
CA GLN A 518 15.94 11.29 19.28
C GLN A 518 16.05 9.90 18.59
N ILE A 519 16.05 9.88 17.26
CA ILE A 519 16.21 8.66 16.48
C ILE A 519 17.71 8.50 16.15
N PRO A 520 18.35 7.37 16.52
CA PRO A 520 19.71 7.08 16.10
C PRO A 520 19.82 7.10 14.57
N ALA A 521 20.88 7.70 14.05
CA ALA A 521 21.08 7.84 12.62
C ALA A 521 22.53 7.67 12.21
N GLU A 522 22.74 7.05 11.03
CA GLU A 522 24.05 6.86 10.44
C GLU A 522 24.03 7.26 8.96
N THR A 523 25.13 7.85 8.49
CA THR A 523 25.34 8.12 7.05
C THR A 523 26.26 7.05 6.48
N ILE A 524 25.76 6.34 5.47
CA ILE A 524 26.39 5.17 4.87
C ILE A 524 26.96 5.50 3.50
N SER A 525 28.17 4.99 3.21
CA SER A 525 28.88 5.23 1.94
C SER A 525 29.26 3.95 1.17
N ASN A 526 29.05 2.76 1.75
CA ASN A 526 29.35 1.48 1.10
C ASN A 526 28.36 0.39 1.53
N LEU A 527 28.30 -0.72 0.78
CA LEU A 527 27.36 -1.81 1.02
C LEU A 527 27.63 -2.60 2.31
N ASP A 528 28.87 -2.72 2.76
CA ASP A 528 29.20 -3.46 3.99
C ASP A 528 28.63 -2.71 5.21
N ALA A 529 28.89 -1.41 5.29
CA ALA A 529 28.30 -0.56 6.33
C ALA A 529 26.77 -0.53 6.24
N PHE A 530 26.21 -0.55 5.02
CA PHE A 530 24.76 -0.65 4.83
C PHE A 530 24.19 -1.96 5.39
N ALA A 531 24.85 -3.09 5.12
CA ALA A 531 24.45 -4.39 5.65
C ALA A 531 24.47 -4.45 7.19
N GLU A 532 25.44 -3.79 7.82
CA GLU A 532 25.50 -3.65 9.28
C GLU A 532 24.38 -2.78 9.81
N ALA A 533 24.14 -1.62 9.19
CA ALA A 533 23.16 -0.65 9.62
C ALA A 533 21.71 -1.18 9.48
N VAL A 534 21.40 -1.91 8.41
CA VAL A 534 20.06 -2.46 8.18
C VAL A 534 19.70 -3.57 9.17
N ASN A 535 20.67 -4.15 9.85
CA ASN A 535 20.48 -5.15 10.92
C ASN A 535 20.36 -4.53 12.33
N GLN A 536 20.47 -3.20 12.48
CA GLN A 536 20.21 -2.52 13.75
C GLN A 536 18.74 -2.70 14.14
N HIS A 537 18.47 -2.83 15.45
CA HIS A 537 17.12 -2.94 15.98
C HIS A 537 16.54 -1.60 16.42
N GLY A 538 15.20 -1.52 16.44
CA GLY A 538 14.44 -0.36 16.90
C GLY A 538 14.33 0.74 15.84
N PRO A 539 13.74 1.88 16.14
CA PRO A 539 13.73 3.01 15.22
C PRO A 539 15.15 3.49 14.93
N PHE A 540 15.58 3.36 13.69
CA PHE A 540 16.92 3.73 13.22
C PHE A 540 16.87 4.35 11.83
N LEU A 541 17.59 5.45 11.60
CA LEU A 541 17.63 6.12 10.30
C LEU A 541 18.99 5.90 9.62
N ILE A 542 18.93 5.44 8.37
CA ILE A 542 20.09 5.21 7.50
C ILE A 542 20.02 6.24 6.38
N ARG A 543 20.98 7.17 6.35
CA ARG A 543 21.09 8.16 5.29
C ARG A 543 22.08 7.68 4.25
N VAL A 544 21.65 7.64 2.98
CA VAL A 544 22.52 7.38 1.82
C VAL A 544 22.52 8.62 0.94
N SER A 545 23.66 9.28 0.84
CA SER A 545 23.81 10.46 -0.03
C SER A 545 24.12 10.01 -1.45
N THR A 546 23.32 10.47 -2.41
CA THR A 546 23.49 10.19 -3.86
C THR A 546 23.42 11.49 -4.67
N ASP A 547 23.70 11.39 -5.97
CA ASP A 547 23.59 12.51 -6.91
C ASP A 547 22.56 12.18 -7.99
N ARG A 548 21.66 13.12 -8.27
CA ARG A 548 20.54 12.93 -9.22
C ARG A 548 21.01 12.70 -10.66
N SER A 549 22.04 13.40 -11.09
CA SER A 549 22.57 13.27 -12.45
C SER A 549 23.36 11.97 -12.62
N GLU A 550 24.13 11.57 -11.58
CA GLU A 550 24.80 10.28 -11.57
C GLU A 550 23.81 9.13 -11.55
N ASN A 551 22.70 9.27 -10.81
CA ASN A 551 21.66 8.24 -10.76
C ASN A 551 21.08 7.94 -12.15
N VAL A 552 20.84 8.95 -13.00
CA VAL A 552 20.40 8.75 -14.39
C VAL A 552 21.42 7.93 -15.17
N ARG A 553 22.73 8.28 -15.06
CA ARG A 553 23.80 7.55 -15.76
C ARG A 553 23.95 6.10 -15.31
N VAL A 554 23.77 5.85 -14.01
CA VAL A 554 23.80 4.48 -13.46
C VAL A 554 22.66 3.64 -14.06
N HIS A 555 21.44 4.17 -14.08
CA HIS A 555 20.28 3.50 -14.66
C HIS A 555 20.49 3.19 -16.16
N GLU A 556 21.00 4.16 -16.92
CA GLU A 556 21.31 3.96 -18.34
C GLU A 556 22.36 2.88 -18.55
N ARG A 557 23.43 2.89 -17.74
CA ARG A 557 24.49 1.87 -17.81
C ARG A 557 23.97 0.48 -17.50
N ILE A 558 23.16 0.31 -16.45
CA ILE A 558 22.53 -0.98 -16.12
C ILE A 558 21.72 -1.48 -17.33
N ASN A 559 20.87 -0.62 -17.89
CA ASN A 559 20.02 -0.99 -19.03
C ASN A 559 20.83 -1.34 -20.28
N GLN A 560 21.95 -0.64 -20.55
CA GLN A 560 22.87 -0.96 -21.64
C GLN A 560 23.55 -2.33 -21.42
N MET A 561 23.99 -2.63 -20.20
CA MET A 561 24.61 -3.93 -19.88
C MET A 561 23.60 -5.07 -20.01
N VAL A 562 22.36 -4.89 -19.54
CA VAL A 562 21.28 -5.87 -19.75
C VAL A 562 21.02 -6.08 -21.24
N SER A 563 20.88 -5.00 -22.01
CA SER A 563 20.67 -5.09 -23.45
C SER A 563 21.79 -5.83 -24.18
N ALA A 564 23.04 -5.61 -23.79
CA ALA A 564 24.20 -6.32 -24.34
C ALA A 564 24.24 -7.81 -23.94
N ALA A 565 23.80 -8.14 -22.72
CA ALA A 565 23.71 -9.53 -22.24
C ALA A 565 22.65 -10.32 -23.01
N LEU A 566 21.49 -9.71 -23.29
CA LEU A 566 20.42 -10.33 -24.08
C LEU A 566 20.79 -10.62 -25.54
N GLN A 567 21.79 -9.95 -26.10
CA GLN A 567 22.28 -10.22 -27.46
C GLN A 567 23.24 -11.43 -27.53
N ARG A 568 23.76 -11.87 -26.36
CA ARG A 568 24.72 -12.99 -26.26
C ARG A 568 24.06 -14.29 -25.81
N SER A 569 22.87 -14.21 -25.23
CA SER A 569 22.06 -15.34 -24.75
C SER A 569 21.14 -15.85 -25.84
#